data_271382cf1530b1c4a0f05aa8daaabd37
#
_entry.id   271382cf1530b1c4a0f05aa8daaabd37
#
_cell.length_a   1.000
_cell.length_b   1.000
_cell.length_c   1.000
_cell.angle_alpha   90.00
_cell.angle_beta   90.00
_cell.angle_gamma   90.00
#
_symmetry.space_group_name_H-M   'P 1'
#
loop_
_entity.id
_entity.type
_entity.pdbx_description
1 polymer ?
#
loop_
_entity_poly.entity_id
_entity_poly.type
_entity_poly.pdbx_seq_one_letter_code
_entity_poly.pdbx_strand_id
1 'polypeptide(L)'
;DGIGGGQIYISISNDAMTEGEWITPDDVQEVRQLDAVEGISVSNSYDGETVTGKGTFTISLTGEGPDAKMVNNSEMKYGNYFGEQEIEEGKNVCVISDSDAKRLFGTDDVVGMSLDVTCYDSSKSFRIMGVTTQKENGTFVSYTYDGMPVTVNIPYSAMDDLVTGADEFYSITAQADKTLDSQMIADQIVHILEKRHQCAGEEYFQVQSFQDVMKSMNEMLGMVTAFISFVAGISLLVGGIGVMNIMLVSVTERTREIGIRKSLGAKTASIMMQFLAEAAILTVIGGLIGILLGILAAYGICTIMSSSMGMAITPGISPTV
;
A
#
# COMPACT_ATOMS: atom_id res chain seq x y z
N ASP A 1 2.98 16.06 2.68
CA ASP A 1 4.09 15.43 3.40
C ASP A 1 3.83 13.94 3.45
N GLY A 2 4.20 13.26 2.33
CA GLY A 2 3.82 11.86 2.09
C GLY A 2 4.80 10.89 2.73
N ILE A 3 4.27 9.79 3.24
CA ILE A 3 4.98 8.57 3.57
C ILE A 3 5.79 8.15 2.33
N GLY A 4 7.12 7.96 2.48
CA GLY A 4 8.01 7.50 1.41
C GLY A 4 8.84 8.57 0.68
N GLY A 5 8.73 9.86 1.04
CA GLY A 5 9.63 10.88 0.48
C GLY A 5 11.06 10.67 0.98
N GLY A 6 11.96 10.27 0.09
CA GLY A 6 13.37 10.01 0.40
C GLY A 6 13.69 8.57 0.80
N GLN A 7 12.73 7.64 0.85
CA GLN A 7 13.02 6.22 1.10
C GLN A 7 13.50 5.53 -0.18
N ILE A 8 14.64 4.86 -0.07
CA ILE A 8 15.27 4.08 -1.12
C ILE A 8 15.34 2.64 -0.63
N TYR A 9 14.67 1.74 -1.32
CA TYR A 9 14.69 0.32 -1.02
C TYR A 9 15.68 -0.37 -1.97
N ILE A 10 16.63 -1.11 -1.41
CA ILE A 10 17.62 -1.86 -2.17
C ILE A 10 17.54 -3.32 -1.72
N SER A 11 17.36 -4.21 -2.67
CA SER A 11 17.31 -5.66 -2.43
C SER A 11 18.33 -6.38 -3.30
N ILE A 12 18.73 -7.55 -2.86
CA ILE A 12 19.56 -8.46 -3.66
C ILE A 12 18.71 -9.20 -4.69
N SER A 13 19.28 -9.51 -5.84
CA SER A 13 18.66 -10.32 -6.88
C SER A 13 18.66 -11.80 -6.53
N ASN A 14 17.88 -12.61 -7.25
CA ASN A 14 17.90 -14.07 -7.08
C ASN A 14 19.28 -14.68 -7.43
N ASP A 15 20.00 -14.08 -8.37
CA ASP A 15 21.32 -14.54 -8.78
C ASP A 15 22.34 -14.29 -7.65
N ALA A 16 22.30 -13.10 -7.01
CA ALA A 16 23.11 -12.80 -5.84
C ALA A 16 22.86 -13.78 -4.68
N MET A 17 21.59 -14.10 -4.40
CA MET A 17 21.23 -15.09 -3.37
C MET A 17 21.81 -16.47 -3.67
N THR A 18 21.82 -16.89 -4.93
CA THR A 18 22.34 -18.20 -5.35
C THR A 18 23.85 -18.28 -5.17
N GLU A 19 24.56 -17.15 -5.33
CA GLU A 19 26.01 -17.05 -5.15
C GLU A 19 26.41 -16.74 -3.71
N GLY A 20 25.44 -16.48 -2.82
CA GLY A 20 25.70 -16.19 -1.40
C GLY A 20 26.15 -14.75 -1.12
N GLU A 21 25.85 -13.83 -2.05
CA GLU A 21 26.19 -12.40 -1.94
C GLU A 21 25.10 -11.64 -1.16
N TRP A 22 25.16 -11.73 0.16
CA TRP A 22 24.21 -11.07 1.05
C TRP A 22 24.71 -9.71 1.51
N ILE A 23 23.80 -8.78 1.77
CA ILE A 23 24.14 -7.51 2.41
C ILE A 23 24.49 -7.80 3.88
N THR A 24 25.61 -7.30 4.35
CA THR A 24 26.13 -7.53 5.68
C THR A 24 26.06 -6.27 6.57
N PRO A 25 26.20 -6.39 7.91
CA PRO A 25 26.29 -5.22 8.80
C PRO A 25 27.41 -4.23 8.40
N ASP A 26 28.53 -4.74 7.88
CA ASP A 26 29.65 -3.90 7.42
C ASP A 26 29.28 -3.07 6.19
N ASP A 27 28.46 -3.61 5.28
CA ASP A 27 27.94 -2.88 4.14
C ASP A 27 27.00 -1.76 4.58
N VAL A 28 26.14 -2.06 5.55
CA VAL A 28 25.24 -1.08 6.15
C VAL A 28 26.01 0.07 6.80
N GLN A 29 27.08 -0.21 7.52
CA GLN A 29 27.93 0.82 8.12
C GLN A 29 28.61 1.72 7.08
N GLU A 30 29.09 1.15 5.97
CA GLU A 30 29.70 1.91 4.89
C GLU A 30 28.70 2.83 4.19
N VAL A 31 27.50 2.33 3.91
CA VAL A 31 26.42 3.13 3.32
C VAL A 31 25.96 4.24 4.27
N ARG A 32 25.93 3.98 5.58
CA ARG A 32 25.56 4.95 6.63
C ARG A 32 26.54 6.13 6.70
N GLN A 33 27.78 5.99 6.22
CA GLN A 33 28.77 7.08 6.17
C GLN A 33 28.51 8.10 5.04
N LEU A 34 27.57 7.83 4.15
CA LEU A 34 27.18 8.81 3.11
C LEU A 34 26.45 9.99 3.75
N ASP A 35 26.94 11.21 3.52
CA ASP A 35 26.33 12.45 4.05
C ASP A 35 24.87 12.64 3.59
N ALA A 36 24.48 12.00 2.47
CA ALA A 36 23.15 12.05 1.90
C ALA A 36 22.15 11.08 2.56
N VAL A 37 22.60 10.18 3.42
CA VAL A 37 21.80 9.15 4.09
C VAL A 37 21.59 9.54 5.55
N GLU A 38 20.34 9.78 5.91
CA GLU A 38 19.94 10.14 7.28
C GLU A 38 19.87 8.93 8.20
N GLY A 39 19.61 7.74 7.64
CA GLY A 39 19.55 6.47 8.37
C GLY A 39 19.26 5.29 7.49
N ILE A 40 19.55 4.09 8.01
CA ILE A 40 19.36 2.83 7.31
C ILE A 40 18.62 1.84 8.21
N SER A 41 17.58 1.26 7.69
CA SER A 41 16.91 0.09 8.27
C SER A 41 17.29 -1.15 7.48
N VAL A 42 17.70 -2.19 8.21
CA VAL A 42 17.80 -3.55 7.71
C VAL A 42 16.58 -4.32 8.17
N SER A 43 16.18 -5.35 7.45
CA SER A 43 15.04 -6.16 7.83
C SER A 43 15.20 -7.59 7.35
N ASN A 44 15.29 -8.49 8.33
CA ASN A 44 15.14 -9.93 8.13
C ASN A 44 13.91 -10.40 8.88
N SER A 45 13.07 -11.19 8.22
CA SER A 45 11.82 -11.67 8.81
C SER A 45 11.76 -13.19 8.80
N TYR A 46 11.41 -13.76 9.94
CA TYR A 46 11.27 -15.20 10.12
C TYR A 46 9.94 -15.52 10.80
N ASP A 47 9.33 -16.61 10.35
CA ASP A 47 8.10 -17.07 10.96
C ASP A 47 8.38 -17.85 12.24
N GLY A 48 7.53 -17.65 13.23
CA GLY A 48 7.60 -18.32 14.51
C GLY A 48 6.26 -18.38 15.21
N GLU A 49 6.29 -18.84 16.45
CA GLU A 49 5.10 -18.94 17.29
C GLU A 49 5.37 -18.36 18.68
N THR A 50 4.33 -17.84 19.29
CA THR A 50 4.32 -17.45 20.71
C THR A 50 3.10 -17.99 21.41
N VAL A 51 3.27 -18.38 22.68
CA VAL A 51 2.17 -18.86 23.52
C VAL A 51 1.95 -17.87 24.65
N THR A 52 0.76 -17.34 24.74
CA THR A 52 0.34 -16.42 25.81
C THR A 52 -0.87 -16.98 26.56
N GLY A 53 -1.30 -16.30 27.62
CA GLY A 53 -2.53 -16.66 28.34
C GLY A 53 -3.80 -16.64 27.49
N LYS A 54 -3.76 -16.08 26.29
CA LYS A 54 -4.87 -16.03 25.32
C LYS A 54 -4.83 -17.12 24.25
N GLY A 55 -3.72 -17.85 24.16
CA GLY A 55 -3.55 -18.92 23.17
C GLY A 55 -2.22 -18.87 22.46
N THR A 56 -2.12 -19.66 21.39
CA THR A 56 -0.95 -19.69 20.49
C THR A 56 -1.20 -18.76 19.32
N PHE A 57 -0.19 -17.96 19.00
CA PHE A 57 -0.22 -17.01 17.91
C PHE A 57 0.97 -17.26 16.99
N THR A 58 0.73 -17.22 15.67
CA THR A 58 1.80 -17.13 14.69
C THR A 58 2.40 -15.73 14.76
N ILE A 59 3.71 -15.65 14.75
CA ILE A 59 4.44 -14.38 14.74
C ILE A 59 5.30 -14.26 13.49
N SER A 60 5.51 -13.03 13.07
CA SER A 60 6.57 -12.64 12.15
C SER A 60 7.62 -11.91 12.95
N LEU A 61 8.74 -12.58 13.21
CA LEU A 61 9.87 -12.03 13.96
C LEU A 61 10.75 -11.26 12.99
N THR A 62 10.84 -9.95 13.19
CA THR A 62 11.59 -9.05 12.31
C THR A 62 12.81 -8.51 13.04
N GLY A 63 14.00 -8.85 12.54
CA GLY A 63 15.25 -8.27 12.98
C GLY A 63 15.49 -6.93 12.31
N GLU A 64 15.67 -5.88 13.09
CA GLU A 64 15.83 -4.53 12.58
C GLU A 64 17.13 -3.86 13.08
N GLY A 65 17.58 -2.87 12.31
CA GLY A 65 18.73 -2.04 12.63
C GLY A 65 18.43 -0.85 13.56
N PRO A 66 19.44 -0.06 13.95
CA PRO A 66 19.31 1.00 14.96
C PRO A 66 18.45 2.18 14.50
N ASP A 67 18.37 2.43 13.20
CA ASP A 67 17.64 3.55 12.63
C ASP A 67 16.20 3.18 12.22
N ALA A 68 15.76 1.94 12.50
CA ALA A 68 14.45 1.41 12.07
C ALA A 68 13.28 2.30 12.51
N LYS A 69 13.32 2.85 13.73
CA LYS A 69 12.31 3.78 14.22
C LYS A 69 12.15 4.99 13.29
N MET A 70 13.26 5.56 12.84
CA MET A 70 13.28 6.77 11.99
C MET A 70 12.87 6.41 10.56
N VAL A 71 13.47 5.39 9.97
CA VAL A 71 13.21 4.95 8.60
C VAL A 71 11.76 4.51 8.44
N ASN A 72 11.22 3.74 9.39
CA ASN A 72 9.83 3.28 9.39
C ASN A 72 8.84 4.35 9.89
N ASN A 73 9.34 5.52 10.29
CA ASN A 73 8.53 6.62 10.85
C ASN A 73 7.58 6.12 11.96
N SER A 74 8.12 5.29 12.87
CA SER A 74 7.35 4.64 13.93
C SER A 74 7.09 5.60 15.09
N GLU A 75 5.82 5.76 15.47
CA GLU A 75 5.42 6.55 16.64
C GLU A 75 5.30 5.65 17.86
N MET A 76 5.96 6.05 18.94
CA MET A 76 5.90 5.31 20.21
C MET A 76 4.64 5.72 21.00
N LYS A 77 3.89 4.72 21.46
CA LYS A 77 2.78 4.90 22.38
C LYS A 77 3.25 4.76 23.83
N TYR A 78 4.06 3.75 24.10
CA TYR A 78 4.65 3.48 25.39
C TYR A 78 6.11 3.02 25.22
N GLY A 79 6.95 3.35 26.20
CA GLY A 79 8.36 2.95 26.22
C GLY A 79 9.21 3.59 25.13
N ASN A 80 10.26 2.90 24.74
CA ASN A 80 11.23 3.36 23.74
C ASN A 80 11.46 2.27 22.69
N TYR A 81 11.97 2.69 21.52
CA TYR A 81 12.54 1.78 20.54
C TYR A 81 13.97 1.42 20.93
N PHE A 82 14.45 0.24 20.50
CA PHE A 82 15.84 -0.13 20.67
C PHE A 82 16.72 0.68 19.70
N GLY A 83 17.95 0.89 20.11
CA GLY A 83 18.94 1.64 19.36
C GLY A 83 20.24 0.87 19.21
N GLU A 84 21.32 1.59 18.92
CA GLU A 84 22.65 1.04 18.67
C GLU A 84 23.17 0.20 19.83
N GLN A 85 22.96 0.67 21.07
CA GLN A 85 23.42 -0.04 22.27
C GLN A 85 22.75 -1.43 22.42
N GLU A 86 21.45 -1.53 22.18
CA GLU A 86 20.73 -2.81 22.29
C GLU A 86 21.17 -3.79 21.20
N ILE A 87 21.54 -3.27 20.02
CA ILE A 87 22.04 -4.07 18.90
C ILE A 87 23.47 -4.56 19.19
N GLU A 88 24.37 -3.66 19.61
CA GLU A 88 25.77 -4.04 19.95
C GLU A 88 25.86 -5.06 21.08
N GLU A 89 25.00 -4.93 22.10
CA GLU A 89 24.95 -5.86 23.23
C GLU A 89 24.12 -7.13 22.94
N GLY A 90 23.45 -7.26 21.80
CA GLY A 90 22.58 -8.39 21.47
C GLY A 90 21.44 -8.59 22.47
N LYS A 91 20.86 -7.48 22.98
CA LYS A 91 19.84 -7.53 24.02
C LYS A 91 18.56 -8.21 23.53
N ASN A 92 18.02 -9.09 24.39
CA ASN A 92 16.73 -9.74 24.16
C ASN A 92 15.57 -8.80 24.49
N VAL A 93 15.37 -7.79 23.65
CA VAL A 93 14.27 -6.82 23.74
C VAL A 93 13.46 -6.83 22.47
N CYS A 94 12.19 -6.45 22.59
CA CYS A 94 11.32 -6.35 21.42
C CYS A 94 10.40 -5.11 21.49
N VAL A 95 9.93 -4.73 20.32
CA VAL A 95 8.90 -3.70 20.12
C VAL A 95 7.76 -4.32 19.33
N ILE A 96 6.53 -4.07 19.77
CA ILE A 96 5.31 -4.58 19.13
C ILE A 96 4.32 -3.43 18.88
N SER A 97 3.35 -3.63 18.00
CA SER A 97 2.27 -2.67 17.80
C SER A 97 1.24 -2.70 18.94
N ASP A 98 0.50 -1.61 19.14
CA ASP A 98 -0.56 -1.55 20.15
C ASP A 98 -1.73 -2.50 19.82
N SER A 99 -2.00 -2.76 18.55
CA SER A 99 -2.98 -3.76 18.11
C SER A 99 -2.54 -5.18 18.45
N ASP A 100 -1.27 -5.51 18.22
CA ASP A 100 -0.70 -6.82 18.53
C ASP A 100 -0.58 -7.04 20.04
N ALA A 101 -0.21 -6.01 20.80
CA ALA A 101 -0.23 -6.06 22.26
C ALA A 101 -1.62 -6.42 22.81
N LYS A 102 -2.67 -5.80 22.27
CA LYS A 102 -4.07 -6.14 22.65
C LYS A 102 -4.46 -7.56 22.26
N ARG A 103 -3.99 -8.06 21.12
CA ARG A 103 -4.24 -9.45 20.70
C ARG A 103 -3.55 -10.45 21.64
N LEU A 104 -2.27 -10.23 21.95
CA LEU A 104 -1.47 -11.14 22.77
C LEU A 104 -1.85 -11.10 24.25
N PHE A 105 -2.04 -9.92 24.81
CA PHE A 105 -2.18 -9.72 26.27
C PHE A 105 -3.54 -9.16 26.70
N GLY A 106 -4.33 -8.57 25.77
CA GLY A 106 -5.62 -7.93 26.09
C GLY A 106 -5.52 -6.47 26.50
N THR A 107 -4.30 -5.94 26.59
CA THR A 107 -4.00 -4.54 26.90
C THR A 107 -2.86 -4.07 25.99
N ASP A 108 -2.76 -2.78 25.79
CA ASP A 108 -1.64 -2.16 25.08
C ASP A 108 -0.52 -1.65 26.02
N ASP A 109 -0.76 -1.60 27.32
CA ASP A 109 0.27 -1.28 28.33
C ASP A 109 0.98 -2.56 28.76
N VAL A 110 1.97 -2.97 27.97
CA VAL A 110 2.72 -4.24 28.13
C VAL A 110 4.23 -4.04 28.28
N VAL A 111 4.70 -2.78 28.40
CA VAL A 111 6.12 -2.49 28.55
C VAL A 111 6.69 -3.16 29.80
N GLY A 112 7.80 -3.87 29.63
CA GLY A 112 8.45 -4.62 30.69
C GLY A 112 7.96 -6.07 30.84
N MET A 113 6.90 -6.49 30.18
CA MET A 113 6.46 -7.89 30.10
C MET A 113 7.41 -8.69 29.21
N SER A 114 7.42 -10.01 29.39
CA SER A 114 8.20 -10.93 28.57
C SER A 114 7.30 -11.63 27.56
N LEU A 115 7.85 -11.85 26.37
CA LEU A 115 7.24 -12.59 25.27
C LEU A 115 8.18 -13.75 24.89
N ASP A 116 7.71 -14.98 25.05
CA ASP A 116 8.47 -16.16 24.63
C ASP A 116 8.19 -16.43 23.15
N VAL A 117 9.25 -16.43 22.37
CA VAL A 117 9.21 -16.62 20.92
C VAL A 117 9.89 -17.93 20.58
N THR A 118 9.25 -18.76 19.78
CA THR A 118 9.79 -20.00 19.24
C THR A 118 9.89 -19.90 17.73
N CYS A 119 11.10 -19.99 17.21
CA CYS A 119 11.37 -20.07 15.78
C CYS A 119 12.08 -21.39 15.50
N TYR A 120 11.54 -22.20 14.60
CA TYR A 120 12.02 -23.54 14.32
C TYR A 120 12.15 -24.37 15.60
N ASP A 121 13.36 -24.85 15.94
CA ASP A 121 13.64 -25.65 17.13
C ASP A 121 14.21 -24.83 18.31
N SER A 122 14.31 -23.50 18.16
CA SER A 122 14.90 -22.59 19.16
C SER A 122 13.82 -21.73 19.80
N SER A 123 13.91 -21.53 21.11
CA SER A 123 12.99 -20.68 21.87
C SER A 123 13.76 -19.66 22.71
N LYS A 124 13.31 -18.40 22.69
CA LYS A 124 13.95 -17.29 23.39
C LYS A 124 12.92 -16.33 23.97
N SER A 125 13.21 -15.79 25.15
CA SER A 125 12.34 -14.82 25.81
C SER A 125 12.83 -13.40 25.53
N PHE A 126 11.94 -12.55 25.03
CA PHE A 126 12.20 -11.14 24.76
C PHE A 126 11.42 -10.26 25.72
N ARG A 127 12.04 -9.21 26.24
CA ARG A 127 11.37 -8.21 27.05
C ARG A 127 10.81 -7.11 26.17
N ILE A 128 9.52 -6.82 26.31
CA ILE A 128 8.86 -5.73 25.59
C ILE A 128 9.42 -4.40 26.11
N MET A 129 10.17 -3.70 25.25
CA MET A 129 10.79 -2.41 25.53
C MET A 129 9.90 -1.24 25.14
N GLY A 130 9.09 -1.42 24.11
CA GLY A 130 8.20 -0.39 23.60
C GLY A 130 7.00 -0.91 22.85
N VAL A 131 6.00 -0.06 22.76
CA VAL A 131 4.77 -0.28 21.99
C VAL A 131 4.61 0.88 21.02
N THR A 132 4.47 0.55 19.73
CA THR A 132 4.23 1.53 18.67
C THR A 132 2.74 1.74 18.44
N THR A 133 2.37 2.92 17.99
CA THR A 133 1.02 3.20 17.52
C THR A 133 0.90 2.74 16.07
N GLN A 134 -0.10 1.91 15.77
CA GLN A 134 -0.41 1.59 14.39
C GLN A 134 -1.03 2.83 13.72
N LYS A 135 -0.36 3.38 12.69
CA LYS A 135 -0.87 4.54 11.98
C LYS A 135 -2.02 4.13 11.06
N GLU A 136 -3.19 4.71 11.28
CA GLU A 136 -4.33 4.59 10.36
C GLU A 136 -4.19 5.52 9.12
N ASN A 137 -3.13 6.34 9.08
CA ASN A 137 -2.95 7.40 8.09
C ASN A 137 -2.01 6.97 6.96
N GLY A 138 -2.55 6.29 5.98
CA GLY A 138 -1.79 5.99 4.76
C GLY A 138 -2.62 5.25 3.74
N THR A 139 -2.18 5.30 2.50
CA THR A 139 -2.76 4.59 1.35
C THR A 139 -2.77 3.06 1.55
N PHE A 140 -1.98 2.56 2.49
CA PHE A 140 -1.97 1.17 2.95
C PHE A 140 -2.41 1.12 4.41
N VAL A 141 -3.69 0.90 4.62
CA VAL A 141 -4.22 0.59 5.95
C VAL A 141 -3.74 -0.83 6.27
N SER A 142 -2.91 -0.99 7.29
CA SER A 142 -2.57 -2.31 7.82
C SER A 142 -3.80 -2.88 8.51
N TYR A 143 -4.49 -3.77 7.83
CA TYR A 143 -5.66 -4.46 8.40
C TYR A 143 -5.18 -5.62 9.26
N THR A 144 -5.51 -5.59 10.54
CA THR A 144 -5.32 -6.74 11.43
C THR A 144 -6.58 -7.59 11.41
N TYR A 145 -6.52 -8.79 10.87
CA TYR A 145 -7.62 -9.76 10.91
C TYR A 145 -7.24 -10.99 11.75
N ASP A 146 -8.22 -11.70 12.24
CA ASP A 146 -8.02 -12.93 13.01
C ASP A 146 -7.22 -13.94 12.15
N GLY A 147 -6.05 -14.37 12.67
CA GLY A 147 -5.13 -15.27 11.96
C GLY A 147 -3.94 -14.59 11.28
N MET A 148 -3.89 -13.25 11.27
CA MET A 148 -2.69 -12.54 10.79
C MET A 148 -1.53 -12.75 11.78
N PRO A 149 -0.29 -13.05 11.29
CA PRO A 149 0.88 -13.11 12.17
C PRO A 149 1.05 -11.82 12.97
N VAL A 150 1.44 -11.94 14.21
CA VAL A 150 1.82 -10.82 15.08
C VAL A 150 3.23 -10.39 14.71
N THR A 151 3.45 -9.12 14.43
CA THR A 151 4.79 -8.61 14.13
C THR A 151 5.52 -8.29 15.43
N VAL A 152 6.70 -8.89 15.58
CA VAL A 152 7.59 -8.66 16.73
C VAL A 152 8.93 -8.16 16.22
N ASN A 153 9.23 -6.89 16.46
CA ASN A 153 10.47 -6.26 16.02
C ASN A 153 11.53 -6.42 17.12
N ILE A 154 12.69 -6.95 16.77
CA ILE A 154 13.83 -7.19 17.66
C ILE A 154 15.11 -6.63 17.05
N PRO A 155 16.17 -6.36 17.85
CA PRO A 155 17.51 -6.13 17.32
C PRO A 155 17.94 -7.31 16.43
N TYR A 156 18.45 -7.05 15.21
CA TYR A 156 18.87 -8.14 14.33
C TYR A 156 19.93 -9.05 14.98
N SER A 157 20.83 -8.49 15.79
CA SER A 157 21.86 -9.24 16.53
C SER A 157 21.29 -10.18 17.60
N ALA A 158 20.08 -9.91 18.11
CA ALA A 158 19.42 -10.80 19.06
C ALA A 158 18.79 -12.03 18.37
N MET A 159 18.76 -12.05 17.04
CA MET A 159 18.22 -13.14 16.23
C MET A 159 19.25 -14.27 16.01
N ASP A 160 20.54 -14.00 16.13
CA ASP A 160 21.64 -14.98 15.89
C ASP A 160 21.49 -16.28 16.67
N ASP A 161 20.94 -16.21 17.88
CA ASP A 161 20.69 -17.40 18.70
C ASP A 161 19.46 -18.22 18.27
N LEU A 162 18.60 -17.65 17.44
CA LEU A 162 17.36 -18.28 16.96
C LEU A 162 17.51 -18.84 15.55
N VAL A 163 18.23 -18.12 14.68
CA VAL A 163 18.35 -18.42 13.27
C VAL A 163 19.78 -18.21 12.80
N THR A 164 20.32 -19.15 12.05
CA THR A 164 21.65 -19.04 11.43
C THR A 164 21.58 -18.05 10.26
N GLY A 165 22.57 -17.15 10.14
CA GLY A 165 22.62 -16.14 9.06
C GLY A 165 21.68 -14.94 9.31
N ALA A 166 21.41 -14.64 10.56
CA ALA A 166 20.58 -13.49 10.93
C ALA A 166 21.24 -12.13 10.61
N ASP A 167 22.54 -12.11 10.37
CA ASP A 167 23.34 -10.98 9.91
C ASP A 167 23.47 -10.87 8.38
N GLU A 168 22.82 -11.76 7.64
CA GLU A 168 22.72 -11.73 6.18
C GLU A 168 21.39 -11.10 5.76
N PHE A 169 21.44 -9.88 5.22
CA PHE A 169 20.23 -9.15 4.87
C PHE A 169 19.88 -9.29 3.40
N TYR A 170 18.59 -9.60 3.14
CA TYR A 170 18.03 -9.59 1.80
C TYR A 170 17.87 -8.17 1.24
N SER A 171 17.59 -7.21 2.10
CA SER A 171 17.32 -5.84 1.70
C SER A 171 17.68 -4.83 2.77
N ILE A 172 17.93 -3.61 2.31
CA ILE A 172 18.06 -2.43 3.14
C ILE A 172 17.12 -1.33 2.66
N THR A 173 16.65 -0.52 3.60
CA THR A 173 15.91 0.70 3.31
C THR A 173 16.72 1.88 3.82
N ALA A 174 17.20 2.72 2.92
CA ALA A 174 17.88 3.95 3.27
C ALA A 174 16.88 5.12 3.27
N GLN A 175 16.97 5.97 4.30
CA GLN A 175 16.29 7.24 4.34
C GLN A 175 17.26 8.31 3.85
N ALA A 176 16.99 8.86 2.69
CA ALA A 176 17.79 9.93 2.09
C ALA A 176 17.25 11.32 2.45
N ASP A 177 18.11 12.33 2.41
CA ASP A 177 17.71 13.72 2.50
C ASP A 177 16.72 14.06 1.38
N LYS A 178 15.55 14.56 1.76
CA LYS A 178 14.44 14.89 0.86
C LYS A 178 14.76 15.99 -0.15
N THR A 179 15.83 16.74 0.07
CA THR A 179 16.26 17.84 -0.82
C THR A 179 17.11 17.34 -2.00
N LEU A 180 17.61 16.11 -1.91
CA LEU A 180 18.49 15.50 -2.91
C LEU A 180 17.72 14.54 -3.82
N ASP A 181 18.30 14.27 -4.99
CA ASP A 181 17.76 13.29 -5.93
C ASP A 181 17.96 11.88 -5.40
N SER A 182 16.86 11.22 -5.06
CA SER A 182 16.88 9.84 -4.52
C SER A 182 17.52 8.84 -5.47
N GLN A 183 17.42 9.05 -6.80
CA GLN A 183 18.04 8.15 -7.77
C GLN A 183 19.56 8.26 -7.73
N MET A 184 20.10 9.49 -7.63
CA MET A 184 21.54 9.70 -7.53
C MET A 184 22.11 9.06 -6.25
N ILE A 185 21.38 9.13 -5.14
CA ILE A 185 21.80 8.50 -3.88
C ILE A 185 21.72 6.97 -3.99
N ALA A 186 20.67 6.45 -4.60
CA ALA A 186 20.52 5.03 -4.86
C ALA A 186 21.68 4.47 -5.68
N ASP A 187 22.05 5.15 -6.76
CA ASP A 187 23.17 4.76 -7.62
C ASP A 187 24.51 4.78 -6.84
N GLN A 188 24.70 5.74 -5.92
CA GLN A 188 25.88 5.78 -5.05
C GLN A 188 25.91 4.58 -4.08
N ILE A 189 24.76 4.24 -3.47
CA ILE A 189 24.67 3.09 -2.55
C ILE A 189 24.97 1.80 -3.31
N VAL A 190 24.35 1.58 -4.47
CA VAL A 190 24.60 0.40 -5.31
C VAL A 190 26.08 0.31 -5.69
N HIS A 191 26.69 1.41 -6.10
CA HIS A 191 28.11 1.42 -6.44
C HIS A 191 29.02 1.02 -5.26
N ILE A 192 28.68 1.43 -4.02
CA ILE A 192 29.41 1.01 -2.83
C ILE A 192 29.27 -0.50 -2.61
N LEU A 193 28.05 -1.01 -2.69
CA LEU A 193 27.75 -2.44 -2.51
C LEU A 193 28.47 -3.28 -3.59
N GLU A 194 28.33 -2.93 -4.87
CA GLU A 194 29.01 -3.62 -5.97
C GLU A 194 30.54 -3.65 -5.81
N LYS A 195 31.12 -2.53 -5.35
CA LYS A 195 32.56 -2.44 -5.11
C LYS A 195 33.01 -3.35 -3.98
N ARG A 196 32.24 -3.43 -2.90
CA ARG A 196 32.56 -4.28 -1.74
C ARG A 196 32.44 -5.76 -2.07
N HIS A 197 31.41 -6.12 -2.82
CA HIS A 197 31.15 -7.49 -3.28
C HIS A 197 31.90 -7.88 -4.55
N GLN A 198 32.68 -6.97 -5.14
CA GLN A 198 33.43 -7.19 -6.37
C GLN A 198 32.58 -7.67 -7.57
N CYS A 199 31.31 -7.30 -7.59
CA CYS A 199 30.30 -7.72 -8.57
C CYS A 199 29.84 -6.59 -9.51
N ALA A 200 30.74 -5.66 -9.84
CA ALA A 200 30.39 -4.52 -10.68
C ALA A 200 29.84 -4.94 -12.06
N GLY A 201 28.60 -4.58 -12.34
CA GLY A 201 27.90 -4.90 -13.58
C GLY A 201 27.13 -6.21 -13.60
N GLU A 202 27.07 -6.93 -12.49
CA GLU A 202 26.29 -8.21 -12.37
C GLU A 202 24.81 -7.98 -12.01
N GLU A 203 24.40 -6.71 -11.77
CA GLU A 203 23.02 -6.34 -11.38
C GLU A 203 22.51 -7.10 -10.12
N TYR A 204 23.41 -7.43 -9.19
CA TYR A 204 23.06 -8.14 -7.96
C TYR A 204 22.23 -7.28 -7.01
N PHE A 205 22.39 -5.97 -7.03
CA PHE A 205 21.68 -5.02 -6.19
C PHE A 205 20.64 -4.25 -7.00
N GLN A 206 19.36 -4.45 -6.65
CA GLN A 206 18.23 -3.83 -7.33
C GLN A 206 17.66 -2.71 -6.49
N VAL A 207 17.59 -1.52 -7.09
CA VAL A 207 16.94 -0.37 -6.47
C VAL A 207 15.46 -0.37 -6.80
N GLN A 208 14.63 -0.24 -5.78
CA GLN A 208 13.20 -0.03 -5.93
C GLN A 208 12.80 1.27 -5.23
N SER A 209 12.58 2.31 -6.00
CA SER A 209 12.04 3.56 -5.47
C SER A 209 10.53 3.42 -5.22
N PHE A 210 10.07 3.86 -4.06
CA PHE A 210 8.64 3.94 -3.79
C PHE A 210 7.90 4.79 -4.83
N GLN A 211 8.57 5.80 -5.39
CA GLN A 211 8.02 6.64 -6.46
C GLN A 211 7.77 5.84 -7.74
N ASP A 212 8.67 4.91 -8.10
CA ASP A 212 8.51 4.08 -9.30
C ASP A 212 7.37 3.08 -9.14
N VAL A 213 7.22 2.50 -7.94
CA VAL A 213 6.08 1.63 -7.61
C VAL A 213 4.77 2.41 -7.72
N MET A 214 4.72 3.62 -7.15
CA MET A 214 3.54 4.48 -7.22
C MET A 214 3.23 4.94 -8.65
N LYS A 215 4.26 5.23 -9.44
CA LYS A 215 4.11 5.57 -10.86
C LYS A 215 3.54 4.41 -11.66
N SER A 216 4.10 3.21 -11.50
CA SER A 216 3.60 1.99 -12.15
C SER A 216 2.15 1.67 -11.74
N MET A 217 1.82 1.86 -10.47
CA MET A 217 0.46 1.69 -9.96
C MET A 217 -0.51 2.70 -10.58
N ASN A 218 -0.11 3.98 -10.68
CA ASN A 218 -0.91 5.01 -11.32
C ASN A 218 -1.09 4.76 -12.83
N GLU A 219 -0.07 4.27 -13.52
CA GLU A 219 -0.16 3.88 -14.93
C GLU A 219 -1.12 2.70 -15.11
N MET A 220 -1.06 1.69 -14.24
CA MET A 220 -1.99 0.57 -14.24
C MET A 220 -3.43 1.02 -13.99
N LEU A 221 -3.65 1.88 -13.00
CA LEU A 221 -4.97 2.46 -12.72
C LEU A 221 -5.47 3.30 -13.90
N GLY A 222 -4.57 4.03 -14.55
CA GLY A 222 -4.86 4.80 -15.76
C GLY A 222 -5.34 3.89 -16.90
N MET A 223 -4.69 2.77 -17.15
CA MET A 223 -5.12 1.79 -18.15
C MET A 223 -6.49 1.20 -17.85
N VAL A 224 -6.74 0.81 -16.60
CA VAL A 224 -8.04 0.29 -16.15
C VAL A 224 -9.14 1.34 -16.33
N THR A 225 -8.88 2.57 -15.94
CA THR A 225 -9.82 3.68 -16.09
C THR A 225 -10.13 3.98 -17.57
N ALA A 226 -9.11 3.96 -18.43
CA ALA A 226 -9.29 4.13 -19.87
C ALA A 226 -10.15 3.00 -20.46
N PHE A 227 -9.93 1.75 -20.06
CA PHE A 227 -10.73 0.61 -20.49
C PHE A 227 -12.19 0.74 -20.06
N ILE A 228 -12.45 1.08 -18.79
CA ILE A 228 -13.80 1.29 -18.27
C ILE A 228 -14.49 2.44 -19.01
N SER A 229 -13.77 3.55 -19.26
CA SER A 229 -14.27 4.70 -20.00
C SER A 229 -14.64 4.34 -21.44
N PHE A 230 -13.86 3.50 -22.09
CA PHE A 230 -14.12 2.99 -23.43
C PHE A 230 -15.41 2.16 -23.47
N VAL A 231 -15.57 1.22 -22.53
CA VAL A 231 -16.79 0.39 -22.41
C VAL A 231 -18.02 1.27 -22.13
N ALA A 232 -17.88 2.26 -21.23
CA ALA A 232 -18.95 3.21 -20.94
C ALA A 232 -19.32 4.04 -22.18
N GLY A 233 -18.32 4.48 -22.96
CA GLY A 233 -18.53 5.19 -24.23
C GLY A 233 -19.31 4.37 -25.24
N ILE A 234 -18.97 3.10 -25.42
CA ILE A 234 -19.73 2.19 -26.29
C ILE A 234 -21.16 2.01 -25.80
N SER A 235 -21.36 1.82 -24.50
CA SER A 235 -22.67 1.68 -23.88
C SER A 235 -23.55 2.93 -24.11
N LEU A 236 -22.95 4.12 -23.97
CA LEU A 236 -23.62 5.39 -24.23
C LEU A 236 -24.02 5.54 -25.71
N LEU A 237 -23.14 5.10 -26.61
CA LEU A 237 -23.39 5.14 -28.05
C LEU A 237 -24.57 4.23 -28.43
N VAL A 238 -24.60 3.00 -27.88
CA VAL A 238 -25.72 2.05 -28.09
C VAL A 238 -27.02 2.61 -27.50
N GLY A 239 -26.96 3.19 -26.30
CA GLY A 239 -28.10 3.88 -25.67
C GLY A 239 -28.60 5.05 -26.51
N GLY A 240 -27.69 5.85 -27.07
CA GLY A 240 -28.03 6.95 -28.00
C GLY A 240 -28.73 6.50 -29.26
N ILE A 241 -28.31 5.39 -29.87
CA ILE A 241 -29.01 4.77 -31.03
C ILE A 241 -30.41 4.32 -30.61
N GLY A 242 -30.58 3.79 -29.41
CA GLY A 242 -31.89 3.43 -28.86
C GLY A 242 -32.83 4.63 -28.75
N VAL A 243 -32.36 5.75 -28.21
CA VAL A 243 -33.10 7.00 -28.10
C VAL A 243 -33.46 7.55 -29.52
N MET A 244 -32.49 7.51 -30.44
CA MET A 244 -32.72 7.93 -31.85
C MET A 244 -33.84 7.13 -32.48
N ASN A 245 -33.87 5.80 -32.33
CA ASN A 245 -34.92 4.96 -32.90
C ASN A 245 -36.30 5.29 -32.31
N ILE A 246 -36.41 5.51 -31.00
CA ILE A 246 -37.66 5.88 -30.33
C ILE A 246 -38.14 7.24 -30.85
N MET A 247 -37.23 8.21 -30.98
CA MET A 247 -37.58 9.54 -31.47
C MET A 247 -38.00 9.54 -32.94
N LEU A 248 -37.39 8.71 -33.81
CA LEU A 248 -37.81 8.52 -35.20
C LEU A 248 -39.25 8.00 -35.30
N VAL A 249 -39.59 6.99 -34.49
CA VAL A 249 -40.96 6.46 -34.44
C VAL A 249 -41.93 7.54 -33.95
N SER A 250 -41.59 8.26 -32.88
CA SER A 250 -42.41 9.33 -32.33
C SER A 250 -42.67 10.45 -33.34
N VAL A 251 -41.66 10.87 -34.13
CA VAL A 251 -41.81 11.87 -35.21
C VAL A 251 -42.70 11.35 -36.32
N THR A 252 -42.56 10.09 -36.73
CA THR A 252 -43.39 9.50 -37.79
C THR A 252 -44.87 9.40 -37.40
N GLU A 253 -45.16 9.00 -36.17
CA GLU A 253 -46.54 8.96 -35.64
C GLU A 253 -47.19 10.33 -35.56
N ARG A 254 -46.42 11.40 -35.27
CA ARG A 254 -46.89 12.77 -35.13
C ARG A 254 -46.79 13.59 -36.45
N THR A 255 -46.52 12.95 -37.59
CA THR A 255 -46.28 13.63 -38.86
C THR A 255 -47.47 14.55 -39.27
N ARG A 256 -48.69 14.12 -38.99
CA ARG A 256 -49.91 14.94 -39.29
C ARG A 256 -49.97 16.22 -38.47
N GLU A 257 -49.62 16.14 -37.17
CA GLU A 257 -49.59 17.31 -36.29
C GLU A 257 -48.48 18.30 -36.71
N ILE A 258 -47.33 17.78 -37.09
CA ILE A 258 -46.20 18.55 -37.59
C ILE A 258 -46.59 19.27 -38.88
N GLY A 259 -47.29 18.59 -39.79
CA GLY A 259 -47.81 19.15 -41.02
C GLY A 259 -48.78 20.29 -40.77
N ILE A 260 -49.75 20.15 -39.85
CA ILE A 260 -50.69 21.18 -39.46
C ILE A 260 -49.99 22.42 -38.91
N ARG A 261 -48.99 22.22 -37.97
CA ARG A 261 -48.24 23.35 -37.41
C ARG A 261 -47.41 24.08 -38.45
N LYS A 262 -46.88 23.36 -39.43
CA LYS A 262 -46.11 23.93 -40.56
C LYS A 262 -46.99 24.72 -41.52
N SER A 263 -48.19 24.26 -41.78
CA SER A 263 -49.14 24.97 -42.60
C SER A 263 -49.67 26.24 -41.93
N LEU A 264 -49.71 26.33 -40.64
CA LEU A 264 -49.99 27.49 -39.80
C LEU A 264 -48.85 28.50 -39.69
N GLY A 265 -47.65 28.21 -40.32
CA GLY A 265 -46.54 29.13 -40.38
C GLY A 265 -45.45 28.87 -39.29
N ALA A 266 -45.52 27.75 -38.62
CA ALA A 266 -44.45 27.42 -37.62
C ALA A 266 -43.09 27.22 -38.30
N LYS A 267 -42.04 27.84 -37.74
CA LYS A 267 -40.65 27.67 -38.21
C LYS A 267 -40.17 26.25 -37.95
N THR A 268 -39.50 25.63 -38.90
CA THR A 268 -38.92 24.28 -38.76
C THR A 268 -37.99 24.17 -37.55
N ALA A 269 -37.22 25.23 -37.26
CA ALA A 269 -36.36 25.30 -36.11
C ALA A 269 -37.11 25.17 -34.77
N SER A 270 -38.30 25.77 -34.63
CA SER A 270 -39.11 25.65 -33.40
C SER A 270 -39.62 24.22 -33.20
N ILE A 271 -40.00 23.54 -34.27
CA ILE A 271 -40.45 22.14 -34.21
C ILE A 271 -39.27 21.23 -33.83
N MET A 272 -38.09 21.44 -34.44
CA MET A 272 -36.87 20.69 -34.10
C MET A 272 -36.47 20.89 -32.64
N MET A 273 -36.50 22.13 -32.14
CA MET A 273 -36.15 22.42 -30.73
C MET A 273 -37.09 21.72 -29.75
N GLN A 274 -38.37 21.55 -30.10
CA GLN A 274 -39.32 20.82 -29.26
C GLN A 274 -38.90 19.34 -29.08
N PHE A 275 -38.59 18.65 -30.19
CA PHE A 275 -38.18 17.25 -30.16
C PHE A 275 -36.79 17.08 -29.50
N LEU A 276 -35.88 18.05 -29.72
CA LEU A 276 -34.58 18.04 -29.06
C LEU A 276 -34.72 18.20 -27.55
N ALA A 277 -35.59 19.10 -27.09
CA ALA A 277 -35.86 19.29 -25.66
C ALA A 277 -36.49 18.03 -25.03
N GLU A 278 -37.42 17.37 -25.73
CA GLU A 278 -38.04 16.12 -25.27
C GLU A 278 -37.00 15.01 -25.13
N ALA A 279 -36.13 14.84 -26.12
CA ALA A 279 -35.01 13.88 -26.03
C ALA A 279 -34.02 14.24 -24.91
N ALA A 280 -33.69 15.52 -24.75
CA ALA A 280 -32.79 15.98 -23.69
C ALA A 280 -33.35 15.72 -22.28
N ILE A 281 -34.65 15.97 -22.07
CA ILE A 281 -35.28 15.68 -20.77
C ILE A 281 -35.25 14.18 -20.47
N LEU A 282 -35.55 13.31 -21.44
CA LEU A 282 -35.50 11.87 -21.27
C LEU A 282 -34.09 11.39 -20.92
N THR A 283 -33.05 11.90 -21.59
CA THR A 283 -31.68 11.52 -21.37
C THR A 283 -31.16 12.01 -20.00
N VAL A 284 -31.55 13.23 -19.58
CA VAL A 284 -31.19 13.76 -18.26
C VAL A 284 -31.82 12.93 -17.13
N ILE A 285 -33.11 12.60 -17.25
CA ILE A 285 -33.81 11.75 -16.28
C ILE A 285 -33.14 10.36 -16.21
N GLY A 286 -32.88 9.76 -17.37
CA GLY A 286 -32.20 8.47 -17.46
C GLY A 286 -30.80 8.52 -16.85
N GLY A 287 -30.04 9.58 -17.10
CA GLY A 287 -28.71 9.81 -16.51
C GLY A 287 -28.73 9.94 -14.98
N LEU A 288 -29.71 10.72 -14.45
CA LEU A 288 -29.85 10.85 -12.99
C LEU A 288 -30.20 9.52 -12.31
N ILE A 289 -31.10 8.75 -12.93
CA ILE A 289 -31.43 7.40 -12.43
C ILE A 289 -30.20 6.49 -12.51
N GLY A 290 -29.41 6.55 -13.59
CA GLY A 290 -28.20 5.78 -13.77
C GLY A 290 -27.15 6.10 -12.69
N ILE A 291 -26.93 7.36 -12.38
CA ILE A 291 -26.02 7.81 -11.30
C ILE A 291 -26.51 7.27 -9.95
N LEU A 292 -27.80 7.39 -9.65
CA LEU A 292 -28.36 6.90 -8.38
C LEU A 292 -28.15 5.38 -8.23
N LEU A 293 -28.45 4.62 -9.28
CA LEU A 293 -28.26 3.17 -9.29
C LEU A 293 -26.77 2.79 -9.19
N GLY A 294 -25.88 3.52 -9.85
CA GLY A 294 -24.45 3.34 -9.77
C GLY A 294 -23.91 3.54 -8.34
N ILE A 295 -24.34 4.59 -7.66
CA ILE A 295 -23.98 4.86 -6.27
C ILE A 295 -24.51 3.74 -5.35
N LEU A 296 -25.76 3.34 -5.51
CA LEU A 296 -26.34 2.26 -4.69
C LEU A 296 -25.62 0.93 -4.91
N ALA A 297 -25.25 0.62 -6.15
CA ALA A 297 -24.49 -0.58 -6.48
C ALA A 297 -23.08 -0.53 -5.87
N ALA A 298 -22.39 0.61 -5.93
CA ALA A 298 -21.08 0.79 -5.33
C ALA A 298 -21.14 0.57 -3.79
N TYR A 299 -22.12 1.15 -3.10
CA TYR A 299 -22.31 0.90 -1.67
C TYR A 299 -22.63 -0.57 -1.37
N GLY A 300 -23.47 -1.21 -2.18
CA GLY A 300 -23.82 -2.63 -2.04
C GLY A 300 -22.60 -3.54 -2.17
N ILE A 301 -21.75 -3.28 -3.17
CA ILE A 301 -20.49 -4.06 -3.37
C ILE A 301 -19.53 -3.82 -2.20
N CYS A 302 -19.32 -2.57 -1.79
CA CYS A 302 -18.46 -2.24 -0.65
C CYS A 302 -18.93 -2.91 0.66
N THR A 303 -20.24 -2.95 0.93
CA THR A 303 -20.76 -3.62 2.13
C THR A 303 -20.59 -5.13 2.10
N ILE A 304 -20.74 -5.77 0.93
CA ILE A 304 -20.51 -7.21 0.76
C ILE A 304 -19.02 -7.52 0.95
N MET A 305 -18.15 -6.74 0.33
CA MET A 305 -16.70 -6.91 0.48
C MET A 305 -16.25 -6.66 1.93
N SER A 306 -16.79 -5.63 2.57
CA SER A 306 -16.52 -5.32 3.97
C SER A 306 -16.90 -6.49 4.88
N SER A 307 -18.06 -7.11 4.67
CA SER A 307 -18.50 -8.25 5.49
C SER A 307 -17.71 -9.53 5.23
N SER A 308 -17.21 -9.72 4.00
CA SER A 308 -16.46 -10.93 3.60
C SER A 308 -14.97 -10.86 3.97
N MET A 309 -14.40 -9.66 3.98
CA MET A 309 -12.95 -9.44 4.24
C MET A 309 -12.67 -8.85 5.62
N GLY A 310 -13.69 -8.53 6.42
CA GLY A 310 -13.53 -7.88 7.74
C GLY A 310 -12.95 -6.46 7.65
N MET A 311 -12.99 -5.84 6.48
CA MET A 311 -12.41 -4.52 6.22
C MET A 311 -13.50 -3.47 6.04
N ALA A 312 -13.38 -2.31 6.69
CA ALA A 312 -14.28 -1.18 6.45
C ALA A 312 -13.91 -0.48 5.13
N ILE A 313 -14.49 -0.94 4.02
CA ILE A 313 -14.30 -0.34 2.69
C ILE A 313 -15.44 0.64 2.45
N THR A 314 -15.10 1.92 2.27
CA THR A 314 -16.07 2.95 1.90
C THR A 314 -15.82 3.42 0.46
N PRO A 315 -16.88 3.57 -0.37
CA PRO A 315 -16.69 4.09 -1.71
C PRO A 315 -16.26 5.57 -1.65
N GLY A 316 -15.12 5.89 -2.27
CA GLY A 316 -14.64 7.27 -2.40
C GLY A 316 -15.47 8.03 -3.43
N ILE A 317 -16.47 8.78 -3.00
CA ILE A 317 -17.24 9.67 -3.88
C ILE A 317 -16.57 11.05 -3.83
N SER A 318 -15.72 11.35 -4.80
CA SER A 318 -15.15 12.69 -4.97
C SER A 318 -16.06 13.53 -5.87
N PRO A 319 -16.49 14.72 -5.45
CA PRO A 319 -17.28 15.62 -6.30
C PRO A 319 -16.43 16.30 -7.39
N THR A 320 -15.13 15.99 -7.49
CA THR A 320 -14.19 16.60 -8.44
C THR A 320 -13.87 15.71 -9.64
N VAL A 321 -14.59 14.60 -9.84
CA VAL A 321 -14.48 13.73 -11.02
C VAL A 321 -15.72 13.90 -11.87
#